data_a69a4169fbe0226b628d8a12996504ef
#
_entry.id   a69a4169fbe0226b628d8a12996504ef
#
_cell.length_a   1.000
_cell.length_b   1.000
_cell.length_c   1.000
_cell.angle_alpha   90.00
_cell.angle_beta   90.00
_cell.angle_gamma   90.00
#
_symmetry.space_group_name_H-M   'P 1'
#
loop_
_entity.id
_entity.type
_entity.pdbx_description
1 polymer ?
#
loop_
_entity_poly.entity_id
_entity_poly.type
_entity_poly.pdbx_seq_one_letter_code
_entity_poly.pdbx_strand_id
1 'polypeptide(L)'
;MKLLRYGKLGKEKPGVLDSEGRIRDLSAHVSDITGETISPKSLTKLRKIKIDSLPIVRGNPRIGACVAGSQKFVAIGLNYSDHAAESGMAVPPEPIIFTKHMNCISGPNDDVTLPPKSKKGDWEVELGVIIGTKAKNIKRDDAMKHVAGYCTINDLSEREFQIERSGQWTKGKSYDTFGPIGPWLVTADEIKDPQKLHLWLELNGKRVQDGNTSTMVYGVEYLVAYLSEFFTLMPGDIITTGTPPGVGMGMKPPRFLKPGDKMRVGVDGLGEQNQVVVRDK
;
A
#
# COMPACT_ATOMS: atom_id res chain seq x y z
N MET A 1 -0.45 12.56 -11.53
CA MET A 1 0.87 12.95 -10.97
C MET A 1 1.40 11.79 -10.12
N LYS A 2 2.74 11.63 -10.03
CA LYS A 2 3.38 10.62 -9.15
C LYS A 2 4.11 11.37 -8.04
N LEU A 3 3.47 11.47 -6.87
CA LEU A 3 3.98 12.17 -5.69
C LEU A 3 4.74 11.19 -4.80
N LEU A 4 5.88 11.61 -4.26
CA LEU A 4 6.73 10.75 -3.43
C LEU A 4 7.38 11.54 -2.29
N ARG A 5 7.96 10.81 -1.35
CA ARG A 5 8.78 11.36 -0.29
C ARG A 5 10.18 10.75 -0.38
N TYR A 6 11.21 11.56 -0.35
CA TYR A 6 12.59 11.10 -0.51
C TYR A 6 13.52 11.68 0.56
N GLY A 7 14.56 10.97 0.89
CA GLY A 7 15.57 11.37 1.85
C GLY A 7 15.71 10.43 3.04
N LYS A 8 16.44 10.87 4.06
CA LYS A 8 16.67 10.05 5.27
C LYS A 8 15.38 9.83 6.03
N LEU A 9 15.26 8.63 6.66
CA LEU A 9 14.14 8.29 7.52
C LEU A 9 13.85 9.36 8.57
N GLY A 10 12.59 9.79 8.66
CA GLY A 10 12.13 10.85 9.55
C GLY A 10 12.53 12.28 9.14
N LYS A 11 13.20 12.44 7.97
CA LYS A 11 13.59 13.73 7.39
C LYS A 11 13.32 13.78 5.90
N GLU A 12 12.31 13.06 5.46
CA GLU A 12 11.91 13.02 4.06
C GLU A 12 11.44 14.39 3.58
N LYS A 13 11.63 14.62 2.29
CA LYS A 13 11.16 15.81 1.57
C LYS A 13 10.14 15.40 0.51
N PRO A 14 9.19 16.29 0.17
CA PRO A 14 8.24 16.03 -0.90
C PRO A 14 8.91 16.13 -2.27
N GLY A 15 8.52 15.20 -3.14
CA GLY A 15 8.96 15.14 -4.52
C GLY A 15 7.83 14.76 -5.48
N VAL A 16 8.11 14.94 -6.76
CA VAL A 16 7.24 14.49 -7.86
C VAL A 16 8.11 13.90 -8.96
N LEU A 17 7.63 12.88 -9.66
CA LEU A 17 8.32 12.40 -10.86
C LEU A 17 7.96 13.27 -12.06
N ASP A 18 9.00 13.63 -12.84
CA ASP A 18 8.80 14.24 -14.16
C ASP A 18 8.51 13.17 -15.23
N SER A 19 8.33 13.60 -16.47
CA SER A 19 8.04 12.73 -17.62
C SER A 19 9.17 11.75 -17.97
N GLU A 20 10.40 12.02 -17.51
CA GLU A 20 11.56 11.14 -17.68
C GLU A 20 11.79 10.22 -16.45
N GLY A 21 10.88 10.26 -15.45
CA GLY A 21 10.98 9.48 -14.25
C GLY A 21 12.01 10.00 -13.23
N ARG A 22 12.49 11.23 -13.39
CA ARG A 22 13.42 11.86 -12.44
C ARG A 22 12.65 12.49 -11.29
N ILE A 23 13.24 12.45 -10.10
CA ILE A 23 12.66 13.11 -8.93
C ILE A 23 12.91 14.63 -9.02
N ARG A 24 11.83 15.38 -8.88
CA ARG A 24 11.85 16.85 -8.76
C ARG A 24 11.46 17.26 -7.35
N ASP A 25 12.19 18.19 -6.78
CA ASP A 25 11.96 18.69 -5.41
C ASP A 25 10.73 19.61 -5.35
N LEU A 26 9.74 19.26 -4.53
CA LEU A 26 8.54 20.04 -4.30
C LEU A 26 8.60 20.94 -3.03
N SER A 27 9.71 20.96 -2.30
CA SER A 27 9.83 21.62 -0.98
C SER A 27 9.53 23.12 -1.00
N ALA A 28 9.66 23.77 -2.16
CA ALA A 28 9.29 25.18 -2.32
C ALA A 28 7.77 25.42 -2.39
N HIS A 29 6.96 24.36 -2.57
CA HIS A 29 5.53 24.45 -2.77
C HIS A 29 4.72 23.80 -1.66
N VAL A 30 5.22 22.72 -1.06
CA VAL A 30 4.59 22.00 0.05
C VAL A 30 5.65 21.53 1.03
N SER A 31 5.27 21.43 2.30
CA SER A 31 6.20 20.98 3.36
C SER A 31 6.41 19.46 3.34
N ASP A 32 5.37 18.69 3.03
CA ASP A 32 5.41 17.21 2.93
C ASP A 32 4.19 16.71 2.14
N ILE A 33 4.18 15.42 1.78
CA ILE A 33 3.02 14.75 1.16
C ILE A 33 2.13 14.21 2.27
N THR A 34 1.20 15.04 2.73
CA THR A 34 0.23 14.74 3.80
C THR A 34 -1.19 14.76 3.28
N GLY A 35 -2.17 14.40 4.10
CA GLY A 35 -3.60 14.51 3.77
C GLY A 35 -4.01 15.90 3.28
N GLU A 36 -3.41 16.97 3.80
CA GLU A 36 -3.65 18.35 3.34
C GLU A 36 -3.12 18.56 1.91
N THR A 37 -1.90 18.09 1.66
CA THR A 37 -1.22 18.21 0.34
C THR A 37 -1.96 17.47 -0.76
N ILE A 38 -2.57 16.33 -0.46
CA ILE A 38 -3.29 15.50 -1.42
C ILE A 38 -4.80 15.77 -1.49
N SER A 39 -5.28 16.83 -0.80
CA SER A 39 -6.67 17.27 -0.96
C SER A 39 -6.95 17.74 -2.40
N PRO A 40 -8.21 17.65 -2.91
CA PRO A 40 -8.54 18.08 -4.27
C PRO A 40 -8.10 19.50 -4.59
N LYS A 41 -8.26 20.42 -3.61
CA LYS A 41 -7.83 21.82 -3.74
C LYS A 41 -6.32 21.95 -3.91
N SER A 42 -5.54 21.22 -3.12
CA SER A 42 -4.07 21.25 -3.17
C SER A 42 -3.56 20.56 -4.44
N LEU A 43 -4.12 19.41 -4.83
CA LEU A 43 -3.77 18.74 -6.09
C LEU A 43 -4.05 19.63 -7.32
N THR A 44 -5.17 20.38 -7.30
CA THR A 44 -5.46 21.36 -8.38
C THR A 44 -4.39 22.46 -8.48
N LYS A 45 -3.82 22.90 -7.35
CA LYS A 45 -2.70 23.85 -7.35
C LYS A 45 -1.41 23.21 -7.84
N LEU A 46 -1.09 22.00 -7.36
CA LEU A 46 0.12 21.27 -7.75
C LEU A 46 0.16 20.97 -9.26
N ARG A 47 -0.98 20.65 -9.88
CA ARG A 47 -1.07 20.42 -11.34
C ARG A 47 -0.73 21.64 -12.19
N LYS A 48 -0.79 22.86 -11.62
CA LYS A 48 -0.41 24.09 -12.34
C LYS A 48 1.10 24.34 -12.33
N ILE A 49 1.86 23.60 -11.55
CA ILE A 49 3.31 23.71 -11.47
C ILE A 49 3.92 23.09 -12.72
N LYS A 50 4.82 23.81 -13.37
CA LYS A 50 5.64 23.28 -14.44
C LYS A 50 6.71 22.35 -13.86
N ILE A 51 6.41 21.05 -13.78
CA ILE A 51 7.25 20.05 -13.07
C ILE A 51 8.68 20.07 -13.57
N ASP A 52 8.90 20.16 -14.88
CA ASP A 52 10.25 20.17 -15.48
C ASP A 52 11.11 21.39 -15.08
N SER A 53 10.49 22.46 -14.57
CA SER A 53 11.22 23.61 -14.04
C SER A 53 11.66 23.48 -12.59
N LEU A 54 11.17 22.46 -11.88
CA LEU A 54 11.56 22.21 -10.50
C LEU A 54 13.00 21.66 -10.40
N PRO A 55 13.72 21.90 -9.28
CA PRO A 55 15.06 21.37 -9.08
C PRO A 55 15.09 19.84 -9.18
N ILE A 56 16.07 19.31 -9.94
CA ILE A 56 16.31 17.87 -10.00
C ILE A 56 16.96 17.40 -8.69
N VAL A 57 16.42 16.36 -8.10
CA VAL A 57 17.06 15.64 -6.99
C VAL A 57 18.14 14.72 -7.55
N ARG A 58 19.40 15.01 -7.26
CA ARG A 58 20.54 14.24 -7.77
C ARG A 58 20.84 13.03 -6.90
N GLY A 59 21.49 12.05 -7.50
CA GLY A 59 21.86 10.79 -6.85
C GLY A 59 20.70 9.80 -6.77
N ASN A 60 20.82 8.83 -5.88
CA ASN A 60 19.79 7.81 -5.62
C ASN A 60 19.33 7.91 -4.15
N PRO A 61 18.49 8.90 -3.81
CA PRO A 61 18.03 9.06 -2.43
C PRO A 61 17.12 7.89 -2.04
N ARG A 62 17.10 7.54 -0.74
CA ARG A 62 16.08 6.65 -0.21
C ARG A 62 14.70 7.22 -0.51
N ILE A 63 13.77 6.37 -0.92
CA ILE A 63 12.36 6.69 -1.07
C ILE A 63 11.66 6.27 0.23
N GLY A 64 10.96 7.20 0.86
CA GLY A 64 10.15 6.94 2.03
C GLY A 64 8.73 6.50 1.66
N ALA A 65 7.92 6.20 2.68
CA ALA A 65 6.48 6.00 2.51
C ALA A 65 5.85 7.17 1.74
N CYS A 66 5.01 6.89 0.74
CA CYS A 66 4.56 7.91 -0.22
C CYS A 66 3.61 8.96 0.36
N VAL A 67 3.05 8.72 1.55
CA VAL A 67 2.21 9.66 2.31
C VAL A 67 2.65 9.69 3.76
N ALA A 68 2.60 10.87 4.38
CA ALA A 68 2.89 11.10 5.80
C ALA A 68 1.65 11.52 6.57
N GLY A 69 1.69 11.31 7.90
CA GLY A 69 0.64 11.79 8.82
C GLY A 69 -0.69 11.05 8.69
N SER A 70 -0.69 9.86 8.12
CA SER A 70 -1.88 8.98 8.10
C SER A 70 -2.35 8.68 9.52
N GLN A 71 -3.66 8.68 9.74
CA GLN A 71 -4.26 8.39 11.04
C GLN A 71 -4.74 6.94 11.13
N LYS A 72 -5.06 6.32 10.00
CA LYS A 72 -5.53 4.94 9.91
C LYS A 72 -4.85 4.22 8.76
N PHE A 73 -4.52 2.96 9.03
CA PHE A 73 -4.15 1.98 8.04
C PHE A 73 -5.14 0.83 8.17
N VAL A 74 -6.19 0.90 7.35
CA VAL A 74 -7.27 -0.08 7.31
C VAL A 74 -6.93 -1.14 6.28
N ALA A 75 -7.20 -2.40 6.61
CA ALA A 75 -6.90 -3.53 5.74
C ALA A 75 -8.14 -4.42 5.54
N ILE A 76 -8.25 -5.00 4.36
CA ILE A 76 -9.35 -5.87 3.96
C ILE A 76 -8.83 -7.28 3.74
N GLY A 77 -9.40 -8.24 4.47
CA GLY A 77 -9.06 -9.66 4.34
C GLY A 77 -9.95 -10.38 3.33
N LEU A 78 -9.39 -11.42 2.67
CA LEU A 78 -10.09 -12.36 1.78
C LEU A 78 -10.93 -11.69 0.67
N ASN A 79 -10.38 -10.65 0.05
CA ASN A 79 -11.09 -9.83 -0.93
C ASN A 79 -10.88 -10.26 -2.40
N TYR A 80 -10.24 -11.39 -2.66
CA TYR A 80 -10.08 -11.93 -4.00
C TYR A 80 -10.74 -13.31 -4.08
N SER A 81 -11.62 -13.51 -5.07
CA SER A 81 -12.40 -14.74 -5.21
C SER A 81 -11.53 -15.97 -5.45
N ASP A 82 -10.47 -15.81 -6.22
CA ASP A 82 -9.48 -16.84 -6.52
C ASP A 82 -8.59 -17.16 -5.30
N HIS A 83 -8.23 -16.16 -4.49
CA HIS A 83 -7.51 -16.35 -3.22
C HIS A 83 -8.37 -17.07 -2.17
N ALA A 84 -9.65 -16.77 -2.07
CA ALA A 84 -10.57 -17.49 -1.19
C ALA A 84 -10.61 -18.98 -1.58
N ALA A 85 -10.68 -19.28 -2.88
CA ALA A 85 -10.65 -20.66 -3.40
C ALA A 85 -9.32 -21.39 -3.08
N GLU A 86 -8.15 -20.70 -3.25
CA GLU A 86 -6.83 -21.25 -2.89
C GLU A 86 -6.75 -21.62 -1.40
N SER A 87 -7.29 -20.75 -0.54
CA SER A 87 -7.27 -20.92 0.92
C SER A 87 -8.31 -21.90 1.44
N GLY A 88 -9.21 -22.43 0.58
CA GLY A 88 -10.33 -23.31 0.97
C GLY A 88 -11.36 -22.59 1.85
N MET A 89 -11.39 -21.27 1.84
CA MET A 89 -12.33 -20.46 2.62
C MET A 89 -13.47 -19.96 1.74
N ALA A 90 -14.67 -19.89 2.31
CA ALA A 90 -15.79 -19.25 1.63
C ALA A 90 -15.53 -17.74 1.49
N VAL A 91 -15.98 -17.17 0.38
CA VAL A 91 -16.02 -15.71 0.23
C VAL A 91 -16.87 -15.12 1.37
N PRO A 92 -16.35 -14.20 2.18
CA PRO A 92 -17.12 -13.65 3.28
C PRO A 92 -18.31 -12.82 2.74
N PRO A 93 -19.47 -12.82 3.42
CA PRO A 93 -20.66 -12.06 3.00
C PRO A 93 -20.47 -10.55 3.09
N GLU A 94 -19.47 -10.08 3.82
CA GLU A 94 -19.05 -8.69 4.00
C GLU A 94 -17.52 -8.60 4.04
N PRO A 95 -16.92 -7.43 3.74
CA PRO A 95 -15.47 -7.25 3.87
C PRO A 95 -14.98 -7.52 5.29
N ILE A 96 -13.98 -8.39 5.45
CA ILE A 96 -13.30 -8.55 6.73
C ILE A 96 -12.38 -7.35 6.94
N ILE A 97 -12.69 -6.53 7.96
CA ILE A 97 -11.91 -5.35 8.29
C ILE A 97 -10.95 -5.66 9.43
N PHE A 98 -9.70 -5.28 9.24
CA PHE A 98 -8.71 -5.21 10.32
C PHE A 98 -7.84 -3.97 10.17
N THR A 99 -6.98 -3.70 11.14
CA THR A 99 -6.10 -2.53 11.10
C THR A 99 -4.65 -2.95 11.19
N LYS A 100 -3.79 -2.17 10.56
CA LYS A 100 -2.35 -2.19 10.76
C LYS A 100 -1.97 -0.97 11.60
N HIS A 101 -1.12 -1.15 12.60
CA HIS A 101 -0.61 -0.03 13.38
C HIS A 101 0.34 0.84 12.56
N MET A 102 0.35 2.14 12.84
CA MET A 102 1.10 3.13 12.04
C MET A 102 2.62 2.92 12.07
N ASN A 103 3.16 2.29 13.12
CA ASN A 103 4.58 1.93 13.22
C ASN A 103 5.04 0.94 12.15
N CYS A 104 4.11 0.18 11.55
CA CYS A 104 4.49 -0.78 10.51
C CYS A 104 4.81 -0.11 9.16
N ILE A 105 4.43 1.17 8.97
CA ILE A 105 4.66 1.88 7.70
C ILE A 105 6.16 2.06 7.47
N SER A 106 6.62 1.66 6.29
CA SER A 106 8.00 1.83 5.83
C SER A 106 8.06 2.29 4.38
N GLY A 107 9.23 2.69 3.94
CA GLY A 107 9.46 3.01 2.53
C GLY A 107 9.44 1.74 1.66
N PRO A 108 9.20 1.90 0.35
CA PRO A 108 9.03 0.79 -0.58
C PRO A 108 10.27 -0.10 -0.73
N ASN A 109 11.45 0.46 -0.44
CA ASN A 109 12.73 -0.22 -0.59
C ASN A 109 13.49 -0.35 0.73
N ASP A 110 12.83 -0.13 1.85
CA ASP A 110 13.40 -0.39 3.17
C ASP A 110 13.42 -1.89 3.44
N ASP A 111 14.36 -2.33 4.28
CA ASP A 111 14.43 -3.72 4.70
C ASP A 111 13.17 -4.11 5.48
N VAL A 112 12.72 -5.35 5.28
CA VAL A 112 11.61 -5.95 6.03
C VAL A 112 12.16 -6.72 7.22
N THR A 113 11.84 -6.29 8.41
CA THR A 113 12.33 -6.88 9.65
C THR A 113 11.39 -7.95 10.19
N LEU A 114 11.85 -9.21 10.23
CA LEU A 114 11.07 -10.28 10.86
C LEU A 114 11.21 -10.24 12.38
N PRO A 115 10.11 -10.43 13.16
CA PRO A 115 10.18 -10.58 14.61
C PRO A 115 11.20 -11.65 15.05
N PRO A 116 11.87 -11.52 16.20
CA PRO A 116 12.90 -12.47 16.65
C PRO A 116 12.44 -13.92 16.67
N LYS A 117 11.15 -14.15 17.00
CA LYS A 117 10.54 -15.49 17.09
C LYS A 117 9.69 -15.85 15.85
N SER A 118 9.74 -15.05 14.78
CA SER A 118 8.96 -15.30 13.57
C SER A 118 9.39 -16.60 12.89
N LYS A 119 8.39 -17.41 12.53
CA LYS A 119 8.55 -18.65 11.77
C LYS A 119 7.68 -18.68 10.53
N LYS A 120 6.65 -17.82 10.46
CA LYS A 120 5.62 -17.84 9.41
C LYS A 120 5.43 -16.46 8.80
N GLY A 121 6.54 -15.72 8.58
CA GLY A 121 6.55 -14.46 7.83
C GLY A 121 6.09 -14.69 6.39
N ASP A 122 5.17 -13.87 5.89
CA ASP A 122 4.53 -14.04 4.59
C ASP A 122 4.35 -12.69 3.89
N TRP A 123 4.12 -12.72 2.59
CA TRP A 123 3.99 -11.58 1.69
C TRP A 123 2.59 -11.47 1.11
N GLU A 124 2.16 -10.25 0.77
CA GLU A 124 0.87 -9.98 0.13
C GLU A 124 0.96 -8.70 -0.71
N VAL A 125 1.08 -8.82 -2.04
CA VAL A 125 0.95 -7.66 -2.93
C VAL A 125 -0.49 -7.16 -2.94
N GLU A 126 -0.68 -5.86 -2.74
CA GLU A 126 -2.02 -5.25 -2.69
C GLU A 126 -2.08 -3.89 -3.39
N LEU A 127 -3.27 -3.56 -3.87
CA LEU A 127 -3.61 -2.20 -4.26
C LEU A 127 -3.85 -1.36 -2.98
N GLY A 128 -3.09 -0.30 -2.81
CA GLY A 128 -3.31 0.71 -1.78
C GLY A 128 -4.17 1.86 -2.29
N VAL A 129 -5.16 2.26 -1.50
CA VAL A 129 -6.02 3.42 -1.76
C VAL A 129 -5.74 4.49 -0.72
N ILE A 130 -5.47 5.72 -1.16
CA ILE A 130 -5.19 6.84 -0.27
C ILE A 130 -6.37 7.82 -0.31
N ILE A 131 -6.92 8.11 0.85
CA ILE A 131 -8.07 9.03 0.99
C ILE A 131 -7.62 10.48 0.83
N GLY A 132 -8.34 11.25 0.02
CA GLY A 132 -8.05 12.67 -0.25
C GLY A 132 -9.06 13.63 0.34
N THR A 133 -10.27 13.14 0.64
CA THR A 133 -11.35 13.94 1.21
C THR A 133 -12.06 13.16 2.30
N LYS A 134 -12.37 13.83 3.42
CA LYS A 134 -13.11 13.21 4.54
C LYS A 134 -14.36 12.48 4.05
N ALA A 135 -14.51 11.20 4.41
CA ALA A 135 -15.65 10.36 4.08
C ALA A 135 -16.30 9.82 5.37
N LYS A 136 -17.60 10.01 5.52
CA LYS A 136 -18.43 9.49 6.62
C LYS A 136 -19.84 9.25 6.11
N ASN A 137 -20.32 8.02 6.20
CA ASN A 137 -21.65 7.60 5.73
C ASN A 137 -21.91 8.05 4.29
N ILE A 138 -20.95 7.87 3.40
CA ILE A 138 -21.06 8.31 2.01
C ILE A 138 -21.76 7.25 1.16
N LYS A 139 -22.42 7.68 0.08
CA LYS A 139 -22.98 6.77 -0.91
C LYS A 139 -21.88 6.19 -1.79
N ARG A 140 -22.09 4.96 -2.27
CA ARG A 140 -21.17 4.26 -3.17
C ARG A 140 -20.83 5.10 -4.41
N ASP A 141 -21.81 5.73 -5.04
CA ASP A 141 -21.62 6.57 -6.24
C ASP A 141 -20.73 7.80 -6.01
N ASP A 142 -20.57 8.20 -4.75
CA ASP A 142 -19.69 9.31 -4.37
C ASP A 142 -18.29 8.86 -3.92
N ALA A 143 -18.09 7.56 -3.69
CA ALA A 143 -16.89 7.03 -3.04
C ALA A 143 -15.59 7.45 -3.74
N MET A 144 -15.54 7.39 -5.06
CA MET A 144 -14.35 7.73 -5.84
C MET A 144 -13.95 9.21 -5.76
N LYS A 145 -14.86 10.10 -5.40
CA LYS A 145 -14.57 11.53 -5.16
C LYS A 145 -13.74 11.76 -3.89
N HIS A 146 -13.68 10.75 -3.02
CA HIS A 146 -12.93 10.80 -1.76
C HIS A 146 -11.53 10.22 -1.88
N VAL A 147 -11.17 9.61 -3.02
CA VAL A 147 -9.87 8.99 -3.28
C VAL A 147 -8.89 10.02 -3.85
N ALA A 148 -7.73 10.20 -3.21
CA ALA A 148 -6.64 11.02 -3.74
C ALA A 148 -5.83 10.30 -4.82
N GLY A 149 -5.64 9.00 -4.66
CA GLY A 149 -4.85 8.17 -5.55
C GLY A 149 -4.53 6.80 -4.97
N TYR A 150 -3.56 6.15 -5.59
CA TYR A 150 -3.22 4.75 -5.36
C TYR A 150 -1.71 4.57 -5.19
N CYS A 151 -1.33 3.50 -4.52
CA CYS A 151 0.07 3.06 -4.40
C CYS A 151 0.14 1.53 -4.33
N THR A 152 1.35 0.99 -4.51
CA THR A 152 1.62 -0.42 -4.22
C THR A 152 1.81 -0.60 -2.72
N ILE A 153 1.26 -1.67 -2.16
CA ILE A 153 1.45 -2.08 -0.76
C ILE A 153 1.92 -3.53 -0.73
N ASN A 154 2.75 -3.87 0.25
CA ASN A 154 3.02 -5.25 0.65
C ASN A 154 2.45 -5.43 2.06
N ASP A 155 1.31 -6.11 2.21
CA ASP A 155 0.67 -6.36 3.50
C ASP A 155 1.33 -7.54 4.22
N LEU A 156 2.57 -7.33 4.64
CA LEU A 156 3.37 -8.34 5.33
C LEU A 156 2.67 -8.89 6.57
N SER A 157 2.81 -10.20 6.75
CA SER A 157 2.09 -10.96 7.77
C SER A 157 3.02 -11.89 8.52
N GLU A 158 2.84 -12.04 9.83
CA GLU A 158 3.34 -13.19 10.58
C GLU A 158 2.13 -14.08 10.89
N ARG A 159 1.99 -15.18 10.16
CA ARG A 159 0.77 -16.01 10.18
C ARG A 159 0.48 -16.66 11.52
N GLU A 160 1.53 -17.05 12.27
CA GLU A 160 1.33 -17.57 13.63
C GLU A 160 0.66 -16.51 14.53
N PHE A 161 1.17 -15.27 14.48
CA PHE A 161 0.62 -14.18 15.29
C PHE A 161 -0.77 -13.77 14.85
N GLN A 162 -1.02 -13.81 13.54
CA GLN A 162 -2.30 -13.46 12.93
C GLN A 162 -3.41 -14.45 13.31
N ILE A 163 -3.16 -15.76 13.17
CA ILE A 163 -4.19 -16.79 13.17
C ILE A 163 -4.14 -17.65 14.44
N GLU A 164 -2.94 -18.09 14.84
CA GLU A 164 -2.79 -19.12 15.87
C GLU A 164 -2.81 -18.55 17.30
N ARG A 165 -2.72 -17.21 17.45
CA ARG A 165 -2.75 -16.51 18.73
C ARG A 165 -4.08 -15.80 18.94
N SER A 166 -5.15 -16.55 19.14
CA SER A 166 -6.52 -16.07 19.42
C SER A 166 -7.18 -15.29 18.26
N GLY A 167 -6.70 -15.48 17.00
CA GLY A 167 -7.37 -14.96 15.79
C GLY A 167 -7.48 -13.45 15.65
N GLN A 168 -6.75 -12.64 16.43
CA GLN A 168 -6.72 -11.19 16.26
C GLN A 168 -5.62 -10.81 15.26
N TRP A 169 -6.03 -10.50 14.04
CA TRP A 169 -5.13 -10.36 12.90
C TRP A 169 -4.10 -9.25 13.04
N THR A 170 -4.46 -8.14 13.68
CA THR A 170 -3.59 -6.98 13.87
C THR A 170 -2.22 -7.35 14.47
N LYS A 171 -2.17 -8.36 15.36
CA LYS A 171 -0.92 -8.84 15.96
C LYS A 171 0.09 -9.36 14.92
N GLY A 172 -0.39 -10.02 13.88
CA GLY A 172 0.45 -10.57 12.81
C GLY A 172 0.70 -9.59 11.66
N LYS A 173 -0.01 -8.47 11.64
CA LYS A 173 -0.01 -7.51 10.54
C LYS A 173 0.70 -6.19 10.86
N SER A 174 1.12 -5.96 12.10
CA SER A 174 1.55 -4.65 12.58
C SER A 174 2.97 -4.60 13.13
N TYR A 175 3.80 -5.62 12.87
CA TYR A 175 5.21 -5.53 13.23
C TYR A 175 5.90 -4.39 12.46
N ASP A 176 6.96 -3.82 13.02
CA ASP A 176 7.69 -2.74 12.37
C ASP A 176 8.12 -3.16 10.97
N THR A 177 8.00 -2.25 10.00
CA THR A 177 8.25 -2.48 8.57
C THR A 177 7.27 -3.41 7.83
N PHE A 178 6.21 -3.90 8.46
CA PHE A 178 5.24 -4.81 7.82
C PHE A 178 4.23 -4.12 6.90
N GLY A 179 4.37 -2.83 6.67
CA GLY A 179 3.52 -2.04 5.78
C GLY A 179 4.30 -1.12 4.84
N PRO A 180 5.18 -1.65 3.97
CA PRO A 180 5.83 -0.81 2.96
C PRO A 180 4.79 -0.27 1.98
N ILE A 181 4.78 1.06 1.76
CA ILE A 181 3.88 1.76 0.84
C ILE A 181 4.63 2.65 -0.14
N GLY A 182 4.19 2.67 -1.39
CA GLY A 182 4.81 3.44 -2.45
C GLY A 182 5.24 2.57 -3.63
N PRO A 183 6.19 3.00 -4.48
CA PRO A 183 7.20 4.07 -4.27
C PRO A 183 6.65 5.49 -4.33
N TRP A 184 5.49 5.68 -4.93
CA TRP A 184 4.81 6.97 -5.04
C TRP A 184 3.30 6.80 -4.91
N LEU A 185 2.64 7.89 -4.60
CA LEU A 185 1.21 8.05 -4.74
C LEU A 185 0.93 8.49 -6.18
N VAL A 186 0.21 7.68 -6.93
CA VAL A 186 -0.30 8.02 -8.26
C VAL A 186 -1.68 8.63 -8.08
N THR A 187 -1.87 9.89 -8.47
CA THR A 187 -3.16 10.57 -8.30
C THR A 187 -4.28 9.89 -9.08
N ALA A 188 -5.50 9.91 -8.56
CA ALA A 188 -6.62 9.11 -9.07
C ALA A 188 -6.95 9.38 -10.56
N ASP A 189 -6.68 10.57 -11.04
CA ASP A 189 -6.88 10.96 -12.45
C ASP A 189 -5.93 10.26 -13.44
N GLU A 190 -4.81 9.70 -12.96
CA GLU A 190 -3.86 8.92 -13.77
C GLU A 190 -4.27 7.44 -13.92
N ILE A 191 -5.18 6.96 -13.07
CA ILE A 191 -5.64 5.55 -13.06
C ILE A 191 -7.05 5.50 -13.60
N LYS A 192 -7.17 5.03 -14.83
CA LYS A 192 -8.46 4.99 -15.54
C LYS A 192 -9.50 4.09 -14.86
N ASP A 193 -9.07 2.93 -14.39
CA ASP A 193 -9.92 1.95 -13.74
C ASP A 193 -9.12 1.15 -12.69
N PRO A 194 -9.29 1.39 -11.40
CA PRO A 194 -8.55 0.68 -10.36
C PRO A 194 -8.94 -0.81 -10.26
N GLN A 195 -10.02 -1.24 -10.92
CA GLN A 195 -10.44 -2.65 -10.96
C GLN A 195 -9.88 -3.39 -12.19
N LYS A 196 -8.87 -2.84 -12.88
CA LYS A 196 -8.20 -3.46 -14.04
C LYS A 196 -6.69 -3.34 -13.97
N LEU A 197 -6.13 -3.45 -12.79
CA LEU A 197 -4.69 -3.36 -12.58
C LEU A 197 -4.12 -4.77 -12.35
N HIS A 198 -3.07 -5.10 -13.08
CA HIS A 198 -2.27 -6.29 -12.80
C HIS A 198 -1.38 -6.02 -11.59
N LEU A 199 -1.30 -6.98 -10.67
CA LEU A 199 -0.45 -6.91 -9.49
C LEU A 199 0.31 -8.23 -9.31
N TRP A 200 1.56 -8.10 -8.88
CA TRP A 200 2.46 -9.23 -8.85
C TRP A 200 3.53 -9.12 -7.75
N LEU A 201 4.04 -10.28 -7.34
CA LEU A 201 5.17 -10.37 -6.42
C LEU A 201 6.15 -11.44 -6.86
N GLU A 202 7.44 -11.12 -6.81
CA GLU A 202 8.54 -12.06 -6.99
C GLU A 202 9.29 -12.25 -5.69
N LEU A 203 9.55 -13.51 -5.36
CA LEU A 203 10.41 -13.91 -4.26
C LEU A 203 11.68 -14.56 -4.82
N ASN A 204 12.84 -13.95 -4.55
CA ASN A 204 14.14 -14.41 -5.06
C ASN A 204 14.17 -14.60 -6.60
N GLY A 205 13.52 -13.68 -7.33
CA GLY A 205 13.43 -13.71 -8.79
C GLY A 205 12.40 -14.67 -9.37
N LYS A 206 11.64 -15.38 -8.52
CA LYS A 206 10.54 -16.23 -8.97
C LYS A 206 9.20 -15.56 -8.72
N ARG A 207 8.35 -15.44 -9.75
CA ARG A 207 6.97 -14.96 -9.63
C ARG A 207 6.17 -15.90 -8.74
N VAL A 208 5.62 -15.38 -7.64
CA VAL A 208 4.83 -16.15 -6.66
C VAL A 208 3.40 -15.64 -6.54
N GLN A 209 3.15 -14.34 -6.79
CA GLN A 209 1.81 -13.81 -6.98
C GLN A 209 1.70 -13.18 -8.37
N ASP A 210 0.57 -13.39 -9.02
CA ASP A 210 0.26 -12.90 -10.36
C ASP A 210 -1.26 -12.82 -10.50
N GLY A 211 -1.83 -11.64 -10.32
CA GLY A 211 -3.27 -11.43 -10.22
C GLY A 211 -3.73 -10.13 -10.84
N ASN A 212 -5.03 -9.90 -10.77
CA ASN A 212 -5.64 -8.68 -11.30
C ASN A 212 -6.73 -8.17 -10.36
N THR A 213 -6.83 -6.86 -10.15
CA THR A 213 -7.85 -6.25 -9.29
C THR A 213 -9.28 -6.49 -9.78
N SER A 214 -9.46 -6.98 -11.01
CA SER A 214 -10.77 -7.38 -11.54
C SER A 214 -11.37 -8.60 -10.83
N THR A 215 -10.56 -9.40 -10.11
CA THR A 215 -11.02 -10.56 -9.32
C THR A 215 -11.32 -10.20 -7.86
N MET A 216 -11.24 -8.90 -7.49
CA MET A 216 -11.74 -8.43 -6.20
C MET A 216 -13.23 -8.74 -6.03
N VAL A 217 -13.61 -9.25 -4.86
CA VAL A 217 -15.02 -9.46 -4.46
C VAL A 217 -15.69 -8.11 -4.22
N TYR A 218 -15.00 -7.24 -3.51
CA TYR A 218 -15.46 -5.89 -3.17
C TYR A 218 -14.51 -4.87 -3.81
N GLY A 219 -14.99 -4.14 -4.81
CA GLY A 219 -14.19 -3.12 -5.50
C GLY A 219 -13.92 -1.89 -4.64
N VAL A 220 -12.99 -1.05 -5.09
CA VAL A 220 -12.54 0.15 -4.37
C VAL A 220 -13.71 1.07 -3.96
N GLU A 221 -14.65 1.32 -4.87
CA GLU A 221 -15.82 2.18 -4.58
C GLU A 221 -16.68 1.63 -3.45
N TYR A 222 -16.89 0.30 -3.45
CA TYR A 222 -17.64 -0.38 -2.39
C TYR A 222 -16.90 -0.26 -1.06
N LEU A 223 -15.60 -0.59 -1.04
CA LEU A 223 -14.79 -0.56 0.17
C LEU A 223 -14.75 0.82 0.82
N VAL A 224 -14.57 1.90 0.04
CA VAL A 224 -14.52 3.27 0.58
C VAL A 224 -15.87 3.67 1.18
N ALA A 225 -16.99 3.36 0.51
CA ALA A 225 -18.33 3.62 1.04
C ALA A 225 -18.59 2.81 2.31
N TYR A 226 -18.38 1.49 2.25
CA TYR A 226 -18.60 0.55 3.35
C TYR A 226 -17.81 0.93 4.61
N LEU A 227 -16.49 1.18 4.48
CA LEU A 227 -15.67 1.60 5.62
C LEU A 227 -16.15 2.90 6.26
N SER A 228 -16.69 3.83 5.46
CA SER A 228 -17.19 5.12 5.94
C SER A 228 -18.43 5.02 6.84
N GLU A 229 -19.11 3.88 6.85
CA GLU A 229 -20.26 3.61 7.74
C GLU A 229 -19.78 3.37 9.18
N PHE A 230 -18.66 2.70 9.38
CA PHE A 230 -18.15 2.31 10.71
C PHE A 230 -17.29 3.38 11.36
N PHE A 231 -16.50 4.11 10.55
CA PHE A 231 -15.64 5.18 11.04
C PHE A 231 -15.34 6.23 9.97
N THR A 232 -15.11 7.45 10.41
CA THR A 232 -14.72 8.52 9.50
C THR A 232 -13.36 8.24 8.88
N LEU A 233 -13.28 8.21 7.55
CA LEU A 233 -12.03 8.22 6.82
C LEU A 233 -11.55 9.67 6.66
N MET A 234 -10.27 9.92 6.94
CA MET A 234 -9.66 11.24 6.87
C MET A 234 -8.66 11.34 5.71
N PRO A 235 -8.42 12.53 5.15
CA PRO A 235 -7.37 12.72 4.15
C PRO A 235 -6.02 12.18 4.64
N GLY A 236 -5.36 11.36 3.82
CA GLY A 236 -4.13 10.67 4.16
C GLY A 236 -4.32 9.27 4.76
N ASP A 237 -5.53 8.86 5.14
CA ASP A 237 -5.79 7.48 5.57
C ASP A 237 -5.54 6.50 4.42
N ILE A 238 -5.03 5.32 4.78
CA ILE A 238 -4.62 4.25 3.88
C ILE A 238 -5.61 3.10 3.99
N ILE A 239 -6.05 2.58 2.83
CA ILE A 239 -6.80 1.34 2.74
C ILE A 239 -5.99 0.38 1.88
N THR A 240 -5.70 -0.83 2.39
CA THR A 240 -5.14 -1.92 1.63
C THR A 240 -6.25 -2.94 1.33
N THR A 241 -6.35 -3.39 0.07
CA THR A 241 -7.60 -3.90 -0.50
C THR A 241 -7.69 -5.41 -0.61
N GLY A 242 -6.74 -6.12 -0.01
CA GLY A 242 -6.62 -7.57 -0.13
C GLY A 242 -5.65 -7.99 -1.22
N THR A 243 -5.24 -9.25 -1.16
CA THR A 243 -4.19 -9.83 -2.01
C THR A 243 -4.73 -10.95 -2.90
N PRO A 244 -4.18 -11.13 -4.14
CA PRO A 244 -4.48 -12.26 -5.00
C PRO A 244 -3.81 -13.56 -4.50
N PRO A 245 -4.09 -14.74 -5.12
CA PRO A 245 -3.43 -16.00 -4.80
C PRO A 245 -1.90 -15.95 -4.88
N GLY A 246 -1.24 -16.93 -4.23
CA GLY A 246 0.22 -17.11 -4.27
C GLY A 246 0.93 -16.63 -3.02
N VAL A 247 0.21 -16.45 -1.92
CA VAL A 247 0.81 -16.22 -0.59
C VAL A 247 1.54 -17.47 -0.11
N GLY A 248 2.58 -17.29 0.70
CA GLY A 248 3.42 -18.39 1.16
C GLY A 248 2.69 -19.44 1.98
N MET A 249 1.70 -19.04 2.77
CA MET A 249 0.86 -19.96 3.55
C MET A 249 0.02 -20.89 2.65
N GLY A 250 -0.43 -20.42 1.48
CA GLY A 250 -1.23 -21.19 0.52
C GLY A 250 -0.42 -22.18 -0.31
N MET A 251 0.89 -22.09 -0.34
CA MET A 251 1.75 -23.00 -1.12
C MET A 251 1.77 -24.41 -0.56
N LYS A 252 2.06 -25.38 -1.43
CA LYS A 252 2.20 -26.79 -1.06
C LYS A 252 3.59 -27.32 -1.43
N PRO A 253 4.51 -27.54 -0.46
CA PRO A 253 4.39 -27.19 0.97
C PRO A 253 4.43 -25.68 1.22
N PRO A 254 3.92 -25.18 2.39
CA PRO A 254 3.98 -23.76 2.71
C PRO A 254 5.41 -23.20 2.70
N ARG A 255 5.58 -21.99 2.18
CA ARG A 255 6.85 -21.28 2.11
C ARG A 255 6.75 -19.94 2.87
N PHE A 256 7.61 -19.76 3.87
CA PHE A 256 7.66 -18.53 4.65
C PHE A 256 8.97 -17.77 4.44
N LEU A 257 8.94 -16.46 4.67
CA LEU A 257 10.08 -15.56 4.53
C LEU A 257 11.21 -15.95 5.49
N LYS A 258 12.44 -15.79 5.00
CA LYS A 258 13.66 -16.01 5.76
C LYS A 258 14.59 -14.80 5.59
N PRO A 259 15.43 -14.47 6.56
CA PRO A 259 16.47 -13.47 6.39
C PRO A 259 17.30 -13.76 5.12
N GLY A 260 17.53 -12.71 4.33
CA GLY A 260 18.20 -12.80 3.02
C GLY A 260 17.26 -12.97 1.82
N ASP A 261 15.96 -13.29 2.03
CA ASP A 261 14.99 -13.30 0.93
C ASP A 261 14.84 -11.89 0.34
N LYS A 262 14.66 -11.82 -0.98
CA LYS A 262 14.45 -10.59 -1.73
C LYS A 262 13.08 -10.62 -2.37
N MET A 263 12.31 -9.57 -2.15
CA MET A 263 10.99 -9.39 -2.75
C MET A 263 11.01 -8.23 -3.74
N ARG A 264 10.39 -8.44 -4.91
CA ARG A 264 9.97 -7.36 -5.82
C ARG A 264 8.46 -7.39 -5.88
N VAL A 265 7.84 -6.25 -5.66
CA VAL A 265 6.38 -6.13 -5.53
C VAL A 265 5.91 -5.02 -6.45
N GLY A 266 4.92 -5.25 -7.27
CA GLY A 266 4.46 -4.27 -8.24
C GLY A 266 2.97 -4.31 -8.52
N VAL A 267 2.43 -3.13 -8.80
CA VAL A 267 1.09 -2.93 -9.39
C VAL A 267 1.28 -2.07 -10.62
N ASP A 268 0.71 -2.49 -11.75
CA ASP A 268 0.86 -1.80 -13.03
C ASP A 268 0.47 -0.32 -12.93
N GLY A 269 1.36 0.55 -13.42
CA GLY A 269 1.19 2.00 -13.35
C GLY A 269 1.54 2.65 -12.00
N LEU A 270 1.68 1.86 -10.91
CA LEU A 270 1.93 2.37 -9.56
C LEU A 270 3.40 2.26 -9.12
N GLY A 271 4.24 1.59 -9.91
CA GLY A 271 5.66 1.38 -9.62
C GLY A 271 5.94 0.12 -8.82
N GLU A 272 7.22 -0.09 -8.51
CA GLU A 272 7.73 -1.31 -7.90
C GLU A 272 8.40 -1.01 -6.56
N GLN A 273 8.33 -1.99 -5.67
CA GLN A 273 9.05 -2.01 -4.39
C GLN A 273 10.12 -3.11 -4.44
N ASN A 274 11.24 -2.91 -3.75
CA ASN A 274 12.33 -3.88 -3.66
C ASN A 274 12.76 -3.99 -2.20
N GLN A 275 12.45 -5.11 -1.55
CA GLN A 275 12.75 -5.32 -0.13
C GLN A 275 13.71 -6.48 0.07
N VAL A 276 14.56 -6.35 1.09
CA VAL A 276 15.36 -7.46 1.62
C VAL A 276 14.84 -7.81 3.01
N VAL A 277 14.64 -9.09 3.25
CA VAL A 277 14.19 -9.59 4.55
C VAL A 277 15.38 -9.69 5.50
N VAL A 278 15.25 -9.08 6.67
CA VAL A 278 16.25 -9.14 7.74
C VAL A 278 15.61 -9.68 9.02
N ARG A 279 16.39 -10.04 10.00
CA ARG A 279 15.93 -10.41 11.33
C ARG A 279 16.12 -9.25 12.30
N ASP A 280 15.14 -8.99 13.14
CA ASP A 280 15.31 -8.11 14.28
C ASP A 280 16.37 -8.68 15.25
N LYS A 281 17.16 -7.78 15.85
CA LYS A 281 18.27 -8.13 16.72
C LYS A 281 17.79 -8.54 18.12
#